data_0e3f7384380e5feaaf9d713231b29c61
#
_entry.id   0e3f7384380e5feaaf9d713231b29c61
#
_cell.length_a   1.000
_cell.length_b   1.000
_cell.length_c   1.000
_cell.angle_alpha   90.00
_cell.angle_beta   90.00
_cell.angle_gamma   90.00
#
_symmetry.space_group_name_H-M   'P 1'
#
loop_
_entity.id
_entity.type
_entity.pdbx_description
1 polymer ?
#
loop_
_entity_poly.entity_id
_entity_poly.type
_entity_poly.pdbx_seq_one_letter_code
_entity_poly.pdbx_strand_id
1 'polypeptide(L)'
;QSNNYIEVGKNLGLSSKESFFKIILPSARPAIFAGLALVSMECLSDFGTVSFFSVNTLTTGIYNSWLSYDDLNTANQISFILLLFILFLLSVEIYSRKEARYHQPGSGFKPITKIKLSGKKSFLPFIFCSLIIFISFLFPVSQMIYWTIKFPKYFQDINVINMNINTLLLVLLASISIVIISLFINYGNRISKSKILTYLTNFSISGYAIPGVILAVSFITLFSNVSDFLSENLGFKSSKGIFIGSILGLIIAYFIRFFSLSFNGIKSSYEKINNSIDDSAYLLGYSKIKTFLKIHIPYLKTNIILIMLLISLE
;
A
#
# COMPACT_ATOMS: atom_id res chain seq x y z
N GLN A 1 12.31 -10.23 14.58
CA GLN A 1 12.47 -10.32 16.05
C GLN A 1 13.89 -10.73 16.35
N SER A 2 14.52 -10.17 17.39
CA SER A 2 15.93 -10.38 17.66
C SER A 2 16.19 -11.78 18.22
N ASN A 3 17.42 -12.31 18.02
CA ASN A 3 17.93 -13.54 18.64
C ASN A 3 17.73 -13.57 20.17
N ASN A 4 17.57 -12.41 20.80
CA ASN A 4 17.39 -12.27 22.24
C ASN A 4 16.20 -13.10 22.76
N TYR A 5 15.09 -13.22 22.03
CA TYR A 5 13.95 -14.02 22.48
C TYR A 5 14.22 -15.52 22.54
N ILE A 6 15.03 -16.02 21.61
CA ILE A 6 15.45 -17.43 21.59
C ILE A 6 16.46 -17.69 22.71
N GLU A 7 17.37 -16.75 22.95
CA GLU A 7 18.37 -16.83 24.04
C GLU A 7 17.68 -16.75 25.41
N VAL A 8 16.69 -15.85 25.57
CA VAL A 8 15.90 -15.76 26.82
C VAL A 8 15.17 -17.09 27.09
N GLY A 9 14.56 -17.69 26.06
CA GLY A 9 13.92 -19.00 26.21
C GLY A 9 14.88 -20.09 26.65
N LYS A 10 16.08 -20.12 26.07
CA LYS A 10 17.13 -21.09 26.48
C LYS A 10 17.63 -20.84 27.90
N ASN A 11 17.84 -19.58 28.28
CA ASN A 11 18.29 -19.21 29.62
C ASN A 11 17.24 -19.57 30.72
N LEU A 12 15.96 -19.57 30.34
CA LEU A 12 14.84 -20.01 31.19
C LEU A 12 14.65 -21.53 31.19
N GLY A 13 15.51 -22.30 30.51
CA GLY A 13 15.43 -23.75 30.44
C GLY A 13 14.25 -24.27 29.59
N LEU A 14 13.62 -23.42 28.78
CA LEU A 14 12.47 -23.80 27.95
C LEU A 14 12.92 -24.59 26.72
N SER A 15 12.16 -25.59 26.35
CA SER A 15 12.33 -26.29 25.07
C SER A 15 12.02 -25.34 23.90
N SER A 16 12.47 -25.68 22.70
CA SER A 16 12.22 -24.87 21.49
C SER A 16 10.73 -24.66 21.22
N LYS A 17 9.89 -25.67 21.48
CA LYS A 17 8.43 -25.56 21.33
C LYS A 17 7.82 -24.64 22.39
N GLU A 18 8.23 -24.77 23.64
CA GLU A 18 7.75 -23.90 24.70
C GLU A 18 8.19 -22.46 24.53
N SER A 19 9.43 -22.22 24.10
CA SER A 19 9.91 -20.87 23.75
C SER A 19 9.08 -20.24 22.63
N PHE A 20 8.69 -21.04 21.62
CA PHE A 20 7.84 -20.56 20.54
C PHE A 20 6.47 -20.12 21.05
N PHE A 21 5.76 -20.97 21.78
CA PHE A 21 4.38 -20.67 22.21
C PHE A 21 4.31 -19.67 23.37
N LYS A 22 5.28 -19.71 24.32
CA LYS A 22 5.24 -18.87 25.53
C LYS A 22 5.91 -17.50 25.35
N ILE A 23 6.90 -17.38 24.44
CA ILE A 23 7.68 -16.14 24.28
C ILE A 23 7.53 -15.54 22.87
N ILE A 24 7.85 -16.32 21.82
CA ILE A 24 7.95 -15.79 20.46
C ILE A 24 6.56 -15.44 19.91
N LEU A 25 5.61 -16.35 20.00
CA LEU A 25 4.26 -16.14 19.47
C LEU A 25 3.50 -15.00 20.16
N PRO A 26 3.49 -14.88 21.51
CA PRO A 26 2.91 -13.72 22.17
C PRO A 26 3.58 -12.40 21.81
N SER A 27 4.90 -12.39 21.67
CA SER A 27 5.66 -11.21 21.23
C SER A 27 5.40 -10.85 19.77
N ALA A 28 5.01 -11.81 18.92
CA ALA A 28 4.66 -11.61 17.52
C ALA A 28 3.20 -11.17 17.30
N ARG A 29 2.33 -11.23 18.32
CA ARG A 29 0.90 -10.90 18.18
C ARG A 29 0.63 -9.61 17.42
N PRO A 30 1.26 -8.47 17.73
CA PRO A 30 0.96 -7.22 17.03
C PRO A 30 1.29 -7.27 15.53
N ALA A 31 2.38 -7.96 15.16
CA ALA A 31 2.74 -8.14 13.76
C ALA A 31 1.78 -9.09 13.03
N ILE A 32 1.29 -10.13 13.73
CA ILE A 32 0.28 -11.05 13.19
C ILE A 32 -1.04 -10.32 12.96
N PHE A 33 -1.51 -9.55 13.94
CA PHE A 33 -2.75 -8.76 13.78
C PHE A 33 -2.65 -7.72 12.69
N ALA A 34 -1.50 -7.03 12.57
CA ALA A 34 -1.27 -6.09 11.48
C ALA A 34 -1.31 -6.79 10.11
N GLY A 35 -0.67 -7.96 9.97
CA GLY A 35 -0.72 -8.75 8.74
C GLY A 35 -2.13 -9.25 8.41
N LEU A 36 -2.87 -9.76 9.40
CA LEU A 36 -4.25 -10.20 9.22
C LEU A 36 -5.17 -9.05 8.81
N ALA A 37 -5.04 -7.87 9.42
CA ALA A 37 -5.82 -6.70 9.05
C ALA A 37 -5.57 -6.30 7.59
N LEU A 38 -4.30 -6.31 7.16
CA LEU A 38 -3.92 -5.97 5.80
C LEU A 38 -4.50 -6.97 4.78
N VAL A 39 -4.38 -8.28 5.04
CA VAL A 39 -4.99 -9.33 4.21
C VAL A 39 -6.51 -9.19 4.18
N SER A 40 -7.14 -8.91 5.33
CA SER A 40 -8.61 -8.73 5.40
C SER A 40 -9.07 -7.52 4.57
N MET A 41 -8.32 -6.41 4.57
CA MET A 41 -8.62 -5.25 3.75
C MET A 41 -8.52 -5.56 2.25
N GLU A 42 -7.50 -6.29 1.82
CA GLU A 42 -7.36 -6.72 0.43
C GLU A 42 -8.50 -7.68 0.02
N CYS A 43 -8.84 -8.64 0.87
CA CYS A 43 -9.99 -9.53 0.60
C CYS A 43 -11.32 -8.77 0.52
N LEU A 44 -11.53 -7.75 1.36
CA LEU A 44 -12.73 -6.92 1.32
C LEU A 44 -12.77 -5.99 0.11
N SER A 45 -11.65 -5.69 -0.51
CA SER A 45 -11.57 -4.86 -1.72
C SER A 45 -11.59 -5.68 -3.02
N ASP A 46 -11.49 -7.02 -2.93
CA ASP A 46 -11.47 -7.87 -4.10
C ASP A 46 -12.85 -7.91 -4.79
N PHE A 47 -12.85 -7.51 -6.04
CA PHE A 47 -14.00 -7.61 -6.95
C PHE A 47 -13.77 -8.71 -8.00
N GLY A 48 -12.55 -8.76 -8.56
CA GLY A 48 -12.25 -9.60 -9.71
C GLY A 48 -12.46 -11.09 -9.45
N THR A 49 -11.86 -11.60 -8.36
CA THR A 49 -11.95 -13.02 -8.00
C THR A 49 -13.38 -13.39 -7.61
N VAL A 50 -14.02 -12.63 -6.74
CA VAL A 50 -15.37 -12.95 -6.26
C VAL A 50 -16.40 -12.88 -7.38
N SER A 51 -16.26 -11.94 -8.31
CA SER A 51 -17.09 -11.82 -9.50
C SER A 51 -16.91 -13.03 -10.44
N PHE A 52 -15.67 -13.45 -10.67
CA PHE A 52 -15.38 -14.62 -11.51
C PHE A 52 -16.01 -15.91 -10.95
N PHE A 53 -15.98 -16.10 -9.64
CA PHE A 53 -16.58 -17.25 -8.98
C PHE A 53 -18.09 -17.06 -8.67
N SER A 54 -18.69 -15.96 -9.13
CA SER A 54 -20.12 -15.63 -8.90
C SER A 54 -20.51 -15.61 -7.41
N VAL A 55 -19.58 -15.16 -6.55
CA VAL A 55 -19.81 -15.01 -5.11
C VAL A 55 -20.33 -13.61 -4.83
N ASN A 56 -21.52 -13.52 -4.24
CA ASN A 56 -22.11 -12.24 -3.86
C ASN A 56 -21.43 -11.67 -2.61
N THR A 57 -20.68 -10.60 -2.79
CA THR A 57 -20.04 -9.82 -1.73
C THR A 57 -20.51 -8.37 -1.76
N LEU A 58 -20.12 -7.57 -0.75
CA LEU A 58 -20.45 -6.14 -0.78
C LEU A 58 -19.84 -5.44 -2.00
N THR A 59 -18.63 -5.84 -2.42
CA THR A 59 -17.97 -5.27 -3.62
C THR A 59 -18.73 -5.59 -4.89
N THR A 60 -19.20 -6.83 -5.08
CA THR A 60 -20.06 -7.18 -6.22
C THR A 60 -21.39 -6.47 -6.16
N GLY A 61 -21.97 -6.29 -4.96
CA GLY A 61 -23.19 -5.52 -4.75
C GLY A 61 -23.05 -4.06 -5.17
N ILE A 62 -21.94 -3.40 -4.82
CA ILE A 62 -21.63 -2.02 -5.23
C ILE A 62 -21.56 -1.93 -6.76
N TYR A 63 -20.81 -2.84 -7.39
CA TYR A 63 -20.64 -2.87 -8.84
C TYR A 63 -21.96 -3.10 -9.59
N ASN A 64 -22.75 -4.06 -9.14
CA ASN A 64 -24.04 -4.36 -9.75
C ASN A 64 -25.02 -3.20 -9.61
N SER A 65 -25.11 -2.56 -8.44
CA SER A 65 -25.94 -1.38 -8.22
C SER A 65 -25.53 -0.24 -9.14
N TRP A 66 -24.23 0.01 -9.27
CA TRP A 66 -23.73 1.10 -10.11
C TRP A 66 -23.85 0.81 -11.60
N LEU A 67 -23.29 -0.33 -12.10
CA LEU A 67 -23.15 -0.59 -13.54
C LEU A 67 -24.36 -1.34 -14.14
N SER A 68 -25.02 -2.21 -13.38
CA SER A 68 -26.13 -3.01 -13.90
C SER A 68 -27.49 -2.36 -13.68
N TYR A 69 -27.65 -1.66 -12.54
CA TYR A 69 -28.93 -1.03 -12.19
C TYR A 69 -28.91 0.50 -12.35
N ASP A 70 -27.76 1.10 -12.69
CA ASP A 70 -27.55 2.55 -12.82
C ASP A 70 -28.01 3.34 -11.57
N ASP A 71 -27.91 2.71 -10.40
CA ASP A 71 -28.29 3.28 -9.12
C ASP A 71 -27.07 3.61 -8.26
N LEU A 72 -26.55 4.82 -8.43
CA LEU A 72 -25.43 5.35 -7.65
C LEU A 72 -25.78 5.54 -6.17
N ASN A 73 -27.05 5.79 -5.83
CA ASN A 73 -27.45 6.01 -4.45
C ASN A 73 -27.33 4.70 -3.65
N THR A 74 -27.87 3.60 -4.18
CA THR A 74 -27.73 2.28 -3.57
C THR A 74 -26.25 1.85 -3.53
N ALA A 75 -25.48 2.10 -4.59
CA ALA A 75 -24.05 1.81 -4.61
C ALA A 75 -23.29 2.57 -3.50
N ASN A 76 -23.59 3.85 -3.26
CA ASN A 76 -23.04 4.65 -2.16
C ASN A 76 -23.44 4.11 -0.78
N GLN A 77 -24.69 3.67 -0.59
CA GLN A 77 -25.14 3.10 0.69
C GLN A 77 -24.39 1.80 1.01
N ILE A 78 -24.24 0.88 0.04
CA ILE A 78 -23.50 -0.35 0.22
C ILE A 78 -22.00 -0.04 0.46
N SER A 79 -21.45 0.95 -0.24
CA SER A 79 -20.09 1.45 -0.04
C SER A 79 -19.86 1.96 1.38
N PHE A 80 -20.83 2.66 1.95
CA PHE A 80 -20.78 3.13 3.33
C PHE A 80 -20.75 1.97 4.34
N ILE A 81 -21.58 0.92 4.12
CA ILE A 81 -21.56 -0.28 4.96
C ILE A 81 -20.18 -0.96 4.88
N LEU A 82 -19.61 -1.13 3.69
CA LEU A 82 -18.29 -1.70 3.51
C LEU A 82 -17.22 -0.87 4.21
N LEU A 83 -17.31 0.46 4.12
CA LEU A 83 -16.41 1.39 4.82
C LEU A 83 -16.46 1.20 6.34
N LEU A 84 -17.64 1.01 6.94
CA LEU A 84 -17.78 0.74 8.37
C LEU A 84 -17.06 -0.55 8.78
N PHE A 85 -17.13 -1.62 7.98
CA PHE A 85 -16.37 -2.85 8.25
C PHE A 85 -14.86 -2.59 8.24
N ILE A 86 -14.37 -1.81 7.31
CA ILE A 86 -12.95 -1.48 7.20
C ILE A 86 -12.50 -0.62 8.37
N LEU A 87 -13.27 0.39 8.75
CA LEU A 87 -12.97 1.21 9.93
C LEU A 87 -12.97 0.39 11.22
N PHE A 88 -13.84 -0.59 11.32
CA PHE A 88 -13.84 -1.54 12.44
C PHE A 88 -12.53 -2.35 12.47
N LEU A 89 -12.11 -2.94 11.34
CA LEU A 89 -10.85 -3.69 11.25
C LEU A 89 -9.63 -2.82 11.56
N LEU A 90 -9.59 -1.59 11.03
CA LEU A 90 -8.54 -0.61 11.35
C LEU A 90 -8.51 -0.28 12.84
N SER A 91 -9.66 -0.13 13.47
CA SER A 91 -9.76 0.17 14.90
C SER A 91 -9.20 -0.98 15.74
N VAL A 92 -9.52 -2.22 15.38
CA VAL A 92 -8.97 -3.43 16.03
C VAL A 92 -7.45 -3.50 15.84
N GLU A 93 -6.94 -3.21 14.65
CA GLU A 93 -5.50 -3.18 14.35
C GLU A 93 -4.77 -2.12 15.18
N ILE A 94 -5.28 -0.89 15.21
CA ILE A 94 -4.70 0.22 15.98
C ILE A 94 -4.72 -0.10 17.48
N TYR A 95 -5.80 -0.68 17.99
CA TYR A 95 -5.91 -1.08 19.39
C TYR A 95 -4.87 -2.15 19.74
N SER A 96 -4.74 -3.19 18.91
CA SER A 96 -3.73 -4.24 19.07
C SER A 96 -2.30 -3.72 19.09
N ARG A 97 -1.99 -2.66 18.33
CA ARG A 97 -0.65 -2.06 18.31
C ARG A 97 -0.35 -1.22 19.56
N LYS A 98 -1.35 -0.58 20.17
CA LYS A 98 -1.13 0.31 21.33
C LYS A 98 -0.52 -0.39 22.53
N GLU A 99 -0.84 -1.66 22.73
CA GLU A 99 -0.29 -2.46 23.83
C GLU A 99 1.16 -2.91 23.60
N ALA A 100 1.64 -2.84 22.37
CA ALA A 100 2.97 -3.32 22.00
C ALA A 100 3.94 -2.17 21.72
N ARG A 101 4.20 -1.33 22.72
CA ARG A 101 5.31 -0.36 22.64
C ARG A 101 6.64 -1.10 22.78
N TYR A 102 7.11 -1.69 21.68
CA TYR A 102 8.47 -2.22 21.60
C TYR A 102 9.47 -1.08 21.42
N HIS A 103 9.83 -0.45 22.52
CA HIS A 103 11.09 0.27 22.57
C HIS A 103 12.18 -0.78 22.64
N GLN A 104 12.90 -0.99 21.55
CA GLN A 104 14.25 -1.54 21.61
C GLN A 104 15.22 -0.36 21.76
N PRO A 105 15.68 -0.02 22.98
CA PRO A 105 16.71 0.99 23.13
C PRO A 105 18.00 0.39 22.60
N GLY A 106 18.50 0.92 21.50
CA GLY A 106 19.93 1.03 21.23
C GLY A 106 20.73 -0.23 20.96
N SER A 107 20.18 -1.33 20.50
CA SER A 107 21.00 -2.43 20.02
C SER A 107 21.09 -2.41 18.49
N GLY A 108 22.28 -2.18 17.98
CA GLY A 108 22.59 -2.35 16.56
C GLY A 108 22.02 -3.68 16.04
N PHE A 109 21.61 -3.67 14.79
CA PHE A 109 21.03 -4.82 14.09
C PHE A 109 21.97 -6.03 14.20
N LYS A 110 21.74 -6.92 15.17
CA LYS A 110 22.47 -8.17 15.23
C LYS A 110 21.86 -9.11 14.18
N PRO A 111 22.66 -9.57 13.21
CA PRO A 111 22.15 -10.48 12.19
C PRO A 111 21.60 -11.76 12.86
N ILE A 112 20.46 -12.21 12.37
CA ILE A 112 19.83 -13.46 12.85
C ILE A 112 20.79 -14.61 12.60
N THR A 113 21.17 -15.35 13.64
CA THR A 113 21.99 -16.55 13.49
C THR A 113 21.22 -17.60 12.71
N LYS A 114 21.74 -17.90 11.51
CA LYS A 114 21.13 -18.94 10.64
C LYS A 114 21.37 -20.30 11.24
N ILE A 115 20.29 -21.06 11.47
CA ILE A 115 20.37 -22.46 11.88
C ILE A 115 20.54 -23.30 10.64
N LYS A 116 21.66 -24.00 10.51
CA LYS A 116 21.89 -24.94 9.40
C LYS A 116 21.05 -26.21 9.64
N LEU A 117 20.08 -26.44 8.78
CA LEU A 117 19.33 -27.68 8.74
C LEU A 117 20.06 -28.68 7.83
N SER A 118 20.31 -29.87 8.29
CA SER A 118 20.98 -30.93 7.51
C SER A 118 20.08 -32.13 7.26
N GLY A 119 20.25 -32.78 6.10
CA GLY A 119 19.55 -34.00 5.72
C GLY A 119 18.03 -33.88 5.67
N LYS A 120 17.32 -34.90 6.15
CA LYS A 120 15.84 -34.98 6.10
C LYS A 120 15.13 -33.80 6.78
N LYS A 121 15.76 -33.15 7.75
CA LYS A 121 15.18 -31.97 8.45
C LYS A 121 15.15 -30.71 7.57
N SER A 122 15.98 -30.63 6.54
CA SER A 122 15.97 -29.52 5.56
C SER A 122 14.90 -29.72 4.49
N PHE A 123 14.54 -30.97 4.18
CA PHE A 123 13.66 -31.32 3.05
C PHE A 123 12.22 -30.85 3.26
N LEU A 124 11.69 -31.01 4.47
CA LEU A 124 10.30 -30.64 4.76
C LEU A 124 10.02 -29.13 4.63
N PRO A 125 10.83 -28.21 5.22
CA PRO A 125 10.66 -26.77 4.99
C PRO A 125 10.86 -26.38 3.53
N PHE A 126 11.79 -27.02 2.82
CA PHE A 126 12.03 -26.76 1.40
C PHE A 126 10.81 -27.12 0.55
N ILE A 127 10.24 -28.32 0.72
CA ILE A 127 9.01 -28.71 0.01
C ILE A 127 7.87 -27.76 0.32
N PHE A 128 7.66 -27.42 1.60
CA PHE A 128 6.58 -26.55 2.01
C PHE A 128 6.67 -25.17 1.34
N CYS A 129 7.84 -24.54 1.38
CA CYS A 129 8.06 -23.24 0.72
C CYS A 129 7.93 -23.35 -0.82
N SER A 130 8.49 -24.42 -1.42
CA SER A 130 8.40 -24.64 -2.87
C SER A 130 6.97 -24.88 -3.32
N LEU A 131 6.18 -25.62 -2.55
CA LEU A 131 4.78 -25.89 -2.84
C LEU A 131 3.93 -24.62 -2.81
N ILE A 132 4.17 -23.74 -1.83
CA ILE A 132 3.51 -22.43 -1.78
C ILE A 132 3.83 -21.62 -3.04
N ILE A 133 5.12 -21.51 -3.41
CA ILE A 133 5.55 -20.78 -4.61
C ILE A 133 4.96 -21.41 -5.87
N PHE A 134 4.93 -22.72 -5.94
CA PHE A 134 4.38 -23.45 -7.09
C PHE A 134 2.89 -23.17 -7.27
N ILE A 135 2.09 -23.30 -6.22
CA ILE A 135 0.63 -23.10 -6.29
C ILE A 135 0.27 -21.63 -6.50
N SER A 136 0.94 -20.70 -5.81
CA SER A 136 0.58 -19.28 -5.84
C SER A 136 1.11 -18.54 -7.07
N PHE A 137 2.20 -19.00 -7.66
CA PHE A 137 2.86 -18.29 -8.76
C PHE A 137 3.12 -19.16 -9.99
N LEU A 138 3.88 -20.25 -9.85
CA LEU A 138 4.33 -21.02 -11.01
C LEU A 138 3.17 -21.67 -11.78
N PHE A 139 2.21 -22.25 -11.08
CA PHE A 139 1.06 -22.89 -11.70
C PHE A 139 0.16 -21.90 -12.47
N PRO A 140 -0.32 -20.80 -11.87
CA PRO A 140 -1.12 -19.81 -12.61
C PRO A 140 -0.37 -19.20 -13.79
N VAL A 141 0.90 -18.82 -13.61
CA VAL A 141 1.71 -18.23 -14.68
C VAL A 141 1.93 -19.22 -15.83
N SER A 142 2.23 -20.48 -15.54
CA SER A 142 2.39 -21.49 -16.57
C SER A 142 1.10 -21.72 -17.37
N GLN A 143 -0.05 -21.67 -16.71
CA GLN A 143 -1.36 -21.80 -17.35
C GLN A 143 -1.65 -20.59 -18.26
N MET A 144 -1.34 -19.37 -17.82
CA MET A 144 -1.48 -18.16 -18.64
C MET A 144 -0.58 -18.22 -19.88
N ILE A 145 0.69 -18.63 -19.73
CA ILE A 145 1.62 -18.82 -20.86
C ILE A 145 1.08 -19.87 -21.82
N TYR A 146 0.60 -21.01 -21.33
CA TYR A 146 0.03 -22.06 -22.15
C TYR A 146 -1.16 -21.55 -22.98
N TRP A 147 -2.09 -20.80 -22.40
CA TRP A 147 -3.22 -20.23 -23.11
C TRP A 147 -2.80 -19.19 -24.14
N THR A 148 -1.83 -18.35 -23.83
CA THR A 148 -1.29 -17.35 -24.76
C THR A 148 -0.69 -18.02 -26.01
N ILE A 149 0.03 -19.12 -25.84
CA ILE A 149 0.63 -19.86 -26.96
C ILE A 149 -0.44 -20.63 -27.76
N LYS A 150 -1.42 -21.22 -27.06
CA LYS A 150 -2.45 -22.05 -27.70
C LYS A 150 -3.50 -21.26 -28.48
N PHE A 151 -3.79 -20.02 -28.05
CA PHE A 151 -4.84 -19.18 -28.63
C PHE A 151 -4.33 -17.80 -29.10
N PRO A 152 -3.34 -17.76 -30.02
CA PRO A 152 -2.72 -16.51 -30.44
C PRO A 152 -3.67 -15.56 -31.19
N LYS A 153 -4.72 -16.08 -31.83
CA LYS A 153 -5.68 -15.28 -32.60
C LYS A 153 -6.39 -14.20 -31.78
N TYR A 154 -6.65 -14.46 -30.50
CA TYR A 154 -7.31 -13.47 -29.64
C TYR A 154 -6.43 -12.24 -29.33
N PHE A 155 -5.11 -12.33 -29.52
CA PHE A 155 -4.20 -11.20 -29.35
C PHE A 155 -4.08 -10.33 -30.60
N GLN A 156 -4.43 -10.84 -31.78
CA GLN A 156 -4.27 -10.12 -33.05
C GLN A 156 -5.37 -9.07 -33.25
N ASP A 157 -6.57 -9.29 -32.69
CA ASP A 157 -7.73 -8.41 -32.82
C ASP A 157 -7.73 -7.26 -31.79
N ILE A 158 -6.87 -7.31 -30.78
CA ILE A 158 -6.81 -6.32 -29.71
C ILE A 158 -5.57 -5.45 -29.92
N ASN A 159 -5.73 -4.12 -29.84
CA ASN A 159 -4.60 -3.21 -29.93
C ASN A 159 -3.76 -3.21 -28.63
N VAL A 160 -3.16 -4.39 -28.35
CA VAL A 160 -2.40 -4.69 -27.12
C VAL A 160 -1.25 -3.69 -26.91
N ILE A 161 -0.62 -3.24 -28.02
CA ILE A 161 0.51 -2.31 -27.94
C ILE A 161 0.06 -0.96 -27.37
N ASN A 162 -1.03 -0.39 -27.88
CA ASN A 162 -1.53 0.89 -27.37
C ASN A 162 -2.06 0.77 -25.93
N MET A 163 -2.71 -0.34 -25.58
CA MET A 163 -3.12 -0.60 -24.20
C MET A 163 -1.93 -0.64 -23.25
N ASN A 164 -0.85 -1.32 -23.62
CA ASN A 164 0.37 -1.38 -22.82
C ASN A 164 1.02 0.00 -22.66
N ILE A 165 1.12 0.76 -23.75
CA ILE A 165 1.67 2.13 -23.71
C ILE A 165 0.85 3.03 -22.80
N ASN A 166 -0.47 3.01 -22.92
CA ASN A 166 -1.36 3.81 -22.07
C ASN A 166 -1.24 3.41 -20.59
N THR A 167 -1.17 2.11 -20.29
CA THR A 167 -0.97 1.61 -18.93
C THR A 167 0.36 2.09 -18.38
N LEU A 168 1.46 1.95 -19.11
CA LEU A 168 2.78 2.39 -18.68
C LEU A 168 2.85 3.90 -18.45
N LEU A 169 2.27 4.70 -19.37
CA LEU A 169 2.22 6.16 -19.21
C LEU A 169 1.45 6.56 -17.96
N LEU A 170 0.30 5.94 -17.72
CA LEU A 170 -0.54 6.23 -16.57
C LEU A 170 0.16 5.86 -15.26
N VAL A 171 0.77 4.68 -15.20
CA VAL A 171 1.54 4.20 -14.05
C VAL A 171 2.73 5.13 -13.75
N LEU A 172 3.48 5.53 -14.79
CA LEU A 172 4.60 6.46 -14.65
C LEU A 172 4.15 7.84 -14.15
N LEU A 173 3.11 8.41 -14.74
CA LEU A 173 2.57 9.72 -14.32
C LEU A 173 2.06 9.68 -12.88
N ALA A 174 1.32 8.65 -12.51
CA ALA A 174 0.80 8.48 -11.16
C ALA A 174 1.93 8.29 -10.15
N SER A 175 2.84 7.35 -10.38
CA SER A 175 3.94 7.04 -9.43
C SER A 175 4.88 8.24 -9.24
N ILE A 176 5.25 8.94 -10.31
CA ILE A 176 6.10 10.13 -10.24
C ILE A 176 5.41 11.24 -9.43
N SER A 177 4.16 11.56 -9.74
CA SER A 177 3.42 12.62 -9.06
C SER A 177 3.23 12.32 -7.57
N ILE A 178 2.86 11.09 -7.20
CA ILE A 178 2.68 10.67 -5.83
C ILE A 178 3.99 10.75 -5.04
N VAL A 179 5.08 10.26 -5.62
CA VAL A 179 6.40 10.25 -4.96
C VAL A 179 6.94 11.67 -4.78
N ILE A 180 6.81 12.55 -5.77
CA ILE A 180 7.23 13.95 -5.68
C ILE A 180 6.49 14.65 -4.53
N ILE A 181 5.17 14.56 -4.48
CA ILE A 181 4.37 15.18 -3.43
C ILE A 181 4.74 14.60 -2.05
N SER A 182 4.91 13.28 -1.96
CA SER A 182 5.32 12.62 -0.72
C SER A 182 6.69 13.05 -0.23
N LEU A 183 7.65 13.28 -1.14
CA LEU A 183 8.98 13.81 -0.81
C LEU A 183 8.89 15.23 -0.21
N PHE A 184 8.12 16.12 -0.86
CA PHE A 184 7.93 17.48 -0.38
C PHE A 184 7.27 17.52 1.00
N ILE A 185 6.23 16.72 1.21
CA ILE A 185 5.51 16.67 2.49
C ILE A 185 6.41 16.09 3.60
N ASN A 186 7.15 15.01 3.34
CA ASN A 186 8.09 14.44 4.32
C ASN A 186 9.20 15.42 4.67
N TYR A 187 9.75 16.14 3.68
CA TYR A 187 10.75 17.16 3.93
C TYR A 187 10.16 18.35 4.70
N GLY A 188 8.95 18.78 4.36
CA GLY A 188 8.22 19.80 5.11
C GLY A 188 8.01 19.43 6.58
N ASN A 189 7.60 18.19 6.85
CA ASN A 189 7.46 17.66 8.22
C ASN A 189 8.79 17.65 8.98
N ARG A 190 9.89 17.34 8.30
CA ARG A 190 11.24 17.34 8.91
C ARG A 190 11.66 18.74 9.36
N ILE A 191 11.37 19.77 8.54
CA ILE A 191 11.79 21.15 8.83
C ILE A 191 10.87 21.87 9.79
N SER A 192 9.54 21.77 9.58
CA SER A 192 8.58 22.64 10.27
C SER A 192 8.22 22.17 11.67
N LYS A 193 8.36 20.87 11.97
CA LYS A 193 7.92 20.22 13.24
C LYS A 193 6.46 20.63 13.63
N SER A 194 5.64 21.00 12.63
CA SER A 194 4.27 21.46 12.83
C SER A 194 3.35 20.31 13.22
N LYS A 195 2.63 20.47 14.35
CA LYS A 195 1.62 19.48 14.77
C LYS A 195 0.46 19.37 13.79
N ILE A 196 0.05 20.49 13.18
CA ILE A 196 -1.03 20.54 12.20
C ILE A 196 -0.64 19.72 10.94
N LEU A 197 0.56 19.94 10.41
CA LEU A 197 1.05 19.21 9.26
C LEU A 197 1.14 17.71 9.54
N THR A 198 1.62 17.32 10.72
CA THR A 198 1.66 15.92 11.16
C THR A 198 0.26 15.31 11.28
N TYR A 199 -0.73 16.07 11.78
CA TYR A 199 -2.10 15.60 11.87
C TYR A 199 -2.73 15.40 10.49
N LEU A 200 -2.59 16.37 9.58
CA LEU A 200 -3.09 16.28 8.21
C LEU A 200 -2.46 15.11 7.43
N THR A 201 -1.15 14.90 7.59
CA THR A 201 -0.48 13.77 6.95
C THR A 201 -0.93 12.43 7.49
N ASN A 202 -1.13 12.31 8.80
CA ASN A 202 -1.65 11.08 9.40
C ASN A 202 -3.09 10.77 8.92
N PHE A 203 -3.91 11.81 8.73
CA PHE A 203 -5.24 11.64 8.14
C PHE A 203 -5.15 11.16 6.68
N SER A 204 -4.29 11.77 5.87
CA SER A 204 -4.11 11.39 4.46
C SER A 204 -3.58 9.96 4.26
N ILE A 205 -2.83 9.43 5.23
CA ILE A 205 -2.32 8.06 5.21
C ILE A 205 -3.45 7.02 5.29
N SER A 206 -4.60 7.34 5.88
CA SER A 206 -5.72 6.41 6.01
C SER A 206 -6.37 6.03 4.67
N GLY A 207 -6.11 6.78 3.60
CA GLY A 207 -6.68 6.53 2.27
C GLY A 207 -6.34 5.17 1.66
N TYR A 208 -5.21 4.56 2.02
CA TYR A 208 -4.83 3.21 1.55
C TYR A 208 -5.82 2.13 1.99
N ALA A 209 -6.44 2.30 3.13
CA ALA A 209 -7.40 1.33 3.65
C ALA A 209 -8.73 1.31 2.89
N ILE A 210 -9.00 2.33 2.06
CA ILE A 210 -10.27 2.45 1.34
C ILE A 210 -10.18 1.63 0.04
N PRO A 211 -11.09 0.65 -0.17
CA PRO A 211 -11.17 -0.12 -1.40
C PRO A 211 -11.36 0.76 -2.64
N GLY A 212 -10.73 0.35 -3.75
CA GLY A 212 -10.82 1.08 -5.00
C GLY A 212 -12.26 1.29 -5.51
N VAL A 213 -13.14 0.33 -5.27
CA VAL A 213 -14.56 0.41 -5.65
C VAL A 213 -15.28 1.53 -4.90
N ILE A 214 -15.05 1.66 -3.59
CA ILE A 214 -15.61 2.77 -2.78
C ILE A 214 -15.09 4.12 -3.31
N LEU A 215 -13.78 4.21 -3.56
CA LEU A 215 -13.19 5.42 -4.13
C LEU A 215 -13.83 5.76 -5.48
N ALA A 216 -13.98 4.79 -6.38
CA ALA A 216 -14.56 5.01 -7.71
C ALA A 216 -15.96 5.60 -7.63
N VAL A 217 -16.87 4.96 -6.87
CA VAL A 217 -18.27 5.43 -6.71
C VAL A 217 -18.33 6.78 -6.04
N SER A 218 -17.53 6.97 -4.96
CA SER A 218 -17.47 8.25 -4.23
C SER A 218 -16.93 9.40 -5.11
N PHE A 219 -15.92 9.13 -5.96
CA PHE A 219 -15.36 10.12 -6.87
C PHE A 219 -16.34 10.51 -7.96
N ILE A 220 -17.06 9.56 -8.56
CA ILE A 220 -18.06 9.87 -9.57
C ILE A 220 -19.14 10.77 -8.97
N THR A 221 -19.62 10.45 -7.78
CA THR A 221 -20.62 11.27 -7.08
C THR A 221 -20.08 12.67 -6.74
N LEU A 222 -18.87 12.74 -6.16
CA LEU A 222 -18.24 14.00 -5.80
C LEU A 222 -17.99 14.88 -7.02
N PHE A 223 -17.41 14.33 -8.07
CA PHE A 223 -17.05 15.08 -9.27
C PHE A 223 -18.27 15.47 -10.09
N SER A 224 -19.36 14.68 -10.07
CA SER A 224 -20.63 15.10 -10.64
C SER A 224 -21.16 16.34 -9.92
N ASN A 225 -21.24 16.30 -8.58
CA ASN A 225 -21.73 17.42 -7.79
C ASN A 225 -20.85 18.68 -7.96
N VAL A 226 -19.54 18.54 -7.97
CA VAL A 226 -18.60 19.65 -8.21
C VAL A 226 -18.80 20.21 -9.61
N SER A 227 -18.98 19.36 -10.60
CA SER A 227 -19.20 19.75 -11.98
C SER A 227 -20.51 20.50 -12.15
N ASP A 228 -21.60 20.04 -11.52
CA ASP A 228 -22.89 20.69 -11.54
C ASP A 228 -22.82 22.07 -10.86
N PHE A 229 -22.14 22.15 -9.70
CA PHE A 229 -21.89 23.44 -9.01
C PHE A 229 -21.10 24.43 -9.87
N LEU A 230 -20.05 23.97 -10.57
CA LEU A 230 -19.25 24.82 -11.44
C LEU A 230 -20.03 25.30 -12.68
N SER A 231 -20.89 24.44 -13.21
CA SER A 231 -21.73 24.80 -14.38
C SER A 231 -22.82 25.82 -14.01
N GLU A 232 -23.44 25.66 -12.85
CA GLU A 232 -24.53 26.53 -12.41
C GLU A 232 -24.04 27.90 -11.92
N ASN A 233 -22.93 27.94 -11.16
CA ASN A 233 -22.47 29.18 -10.51
C ASN A 233 -21.40 29.93 -11.28
N LEU A 234 -20.57 29.24 -12.09
CA LEU A 234 -19.43 29.84 -12.80
C LEU A 234 -19.56 29.77 -14.33
N GLY A 235 -20.64 29.22 -14.86
CA GLY A 235 -20.92 29.18 -16.30
C GLY A 235 -19.96 28.28 -17.12
N PHE A 236 -19.24 27.38 -16.48
CA PHE A 236 -18.35 26.44 -17.16
C PHE A 236 -19.17 25.33 -17.87
N LYS A 237 -19.49 25.52 -19.13
CA LYS A 237 -20.36 24.63 -19.93
C LYS A 237 -19.90 23.17 -20.13
N SER A 238 -18.74 22.77 -19.68
CA SER A 238 -18.20 21.40 -19.91
C SER A 238 -17.31 20.87 -18.76
N SER A 239 -17.71 21.13 -17.53
CA SER A 239 -16.91 20.70 -16.38
C SER A 239 -16.92 19.17 -16.13
N LYS A 240 -17.96 18.44 -16.62
CA LYS A 240 -18.06 16.97 -16.44
C LYS A 240 -16.87 16.20 -17.02
N GLY A 241 -16.37 16.60 -18.19
CA GLY A 241 -15.22 15.95 -18.83
C GLY A 241 -13.86 16.26 -18.22
N ILE A 242 -13.75 17.24 -17.29
CA ILE A 242 -12.46 17.60 -16.68
C ILE A 242 -12.04 16.54 -15.64
N PHE A 243 -12.99 16.00 -14.91
CA PHE A 243 -12.72 15.05 -13.83
C PHE A 243 -13.21 13.62 -14.15
N ILE A 244 -14.45 13.49 -14.64
CA ILE A 244 -15.06 12.18 -14.93
C ILE A 244 -14.56 11.71 -16.29
N GLY A 245 -13.99 10.50 -16.34
CA GLY A 245 -13.42 9.93 -17.58
C GLY A 245 -12.10 10.55 -18.02
N SER A 246 -11.43 11.37 -17.20
CA SER A 246 -10.17 12.01 -17.50
C SER A 246 -8.98 11.33 -16.79
N ILE A 247 -7.79 11.45 -17.38
CA ILE A 247 -6.53 11.01 -16.76
C ILE A 247 -6.30 11.74 -15.42
N LEU A 248 -6.70 13.02 -15.32
CA LEU A 248 -6.54 13.83 -14.12
C LEU A 248 -7.36 13.27 -12.96
N GLY A 249 -8.64 12.94 -13.18
CA GLY A 249 -9.50 12.31 -12.17
C GLY A 249 -8.93 10.98 -11.68
N LEU A 250 -8.38 10.18 -12.60
CA LEU A 250 -7.77 8.89 -12.26
C LEU A 250 -6.48 9.07 -11.44
N ILE A 251 -5.62 10.04 -11.80
CA ILE A 251 -4.41 10.35 -11.01
C ILE A 251 -4.77 10.81 -9.60
N ILE A 252 -5.83 11.61 -9.42
CA ILE A 252 -6.29 12.02 -8.09
C ILE A 252 -6.77 10.80 -7.27
N ALA A 253 -7.49 9.88 -7.89
CA ALA A 253 -7.92 8.64 -7.22
C ALA A 253 -6.72 7.79 -6.78
N TYR A 254 -5.74 7.61 -7.66
CA TYR A 254 -4.50 6.90 -7.34
C TYR A 254 -3.68 7.62 -6.28
N PHE A 255 -3.65 8.95 -6.31
CA PHE A 255 -2.98 9.74 -5.28
C PHE A 255 -3.56 9.43 -3.90
N ILE A 256 -4.86 9.46 -3.73
CA ILE A 256 -5.51 9.20 -2.43
C ILE A 256 -5.23 7.77 -1.96
N ARG A 257 -5.30 6.79 -2.86
CA ARG A 257 -5.08 5.39 -2.53
C ARG A 257 -3.62 5.10 -2.17
N PHE A 258 -2.67 5.54 -3.00
CA PHE A 258 -1.26 5.13 -2.89
C PHE A 258 -0.35 6.14 -2.17
N PHE A 259 -0.88 7.30 -1.78
CA PHE A 259 -0.11 8.31 -1.04
C PHE A 259 0.48 7.74 0.26
N SER A 260 -0.28 6.95 1.00
CA SER A 260 0.17 6.31 2.23
C SER A 260 1.41 5.43 2.03
N LEU A 261 1.41 4.64 0.96
CA LEU A 261 2.51 3.75 0.61
C LEU A 261 3.79 4.54 0.34
N SER A 262 3.68 5.59 -0.49
CA SER A 262 4.78 6.49 -0.79
C SER A 262 5.27 7.26 0.44
N PHE A 263 4.34 7.86 1.18
CA PHE A 263 4.68 8.68 2.33
C PHE A 263 5.40 7.88 3.42
N ASN A 264 4.89 6.70 3.78
CA ASN A 264 5.49 5.86 4.82
C ASN A 264 6.85 5.27 4.36
N GLY A 265 6.97 4.90 3.09
CA GLY A 265 8.23 4.43 2.52
C GLY A 265 9.33 5.49 2.54
N ILE A 266 8.97 6.73 2.17
CA ILE A 266 9.90 7.87 2.21
C ILE A 266 10.20 8.27 3.66
N LYS A 267 9.21 8.31 4.55
CA LYS A 267 9.37 8.61 5.97
C LYS A 267 10.36 7.65 6.64
N SER A 268 10.20 6.35 6.42
CA SER A 268 11.12 5.35 6.97
C SER A 268 12.56 5.50 6.46
N SER A 269 12.71 6.05 5.28
CA SER A 269 14.01 6.36 4.69
C SER A 269 14.63 7.63 5.29
N TYR A 270 13.79 8.65 5.55
CA TYR A 270 14.22 9.86 6.26
C TYR A 270 14.63 9.60 7.71
N GLU A 271 14.00 8.66 8.40
CA GLU A 271 14.35 8.28 9.78
C GLU A 271 15.78 7.75 9.91
N LYS A 272 16.36 7.27 8.80
CA LYS A 272 17.77 6.83 8.75
C LYS A 272 18.77 7.98 8.58
N ILE A 273 18.31 9.17 8.22
CA ILE A 273 19.13 10.35 8.02
C ILE A 273 19.24 11.11 9.34
N ASN A 274 20.44 11.18 9.92
CA ASN A 274 20.65 11.93 11.16
C ASN A 274 20.41 13.44 10.92
N ASN A 275 19.83 14.13 11.90
CA ASN A 275 19.61 15.58 11.84
C ASN A 275 20.93 16.37 11.75
N SER A 276 22.04 15.83 12.27
CA SER A 276 23.36 16.44 12.16
C SER A 276 23.83 16.68 10.71
N ILE A 277 23.29 15.93 9.74
CA ILE A 277 23.57 16.15 8.31
C ILE A 277 22.97 17.46 7.84
N ASP A 278 21.74 17.79 8.29
CA ASP A 278 21.08 19.06 7.98
C ASP A 278 21.84 20.24 8.62
N ASP A 279 22.24 20.09 9.90
CA ASP A 279 23.00 21.10 10.62
C ASP A 279 24.35 21.38 9.94
N SER A 280 25.04 20.32 9.51
CA SER A 280 26.31 20.45 8.76
C SER A 280 26.11 21.14 7.41
N ALA A 281 25.03 20.86 6.70
CA ALA A 281 24.71 21.51 5.45
C ALA A 281 24.43 23.01 5.63
N TYR A 282 23.72 23.39 6.69
CA TYR A 282 23.44 24.79 7.02
C TYR A 282 24.72 25.53 7.43
N LEU A 283 25.63 24.89 8.17
CA LEU A 283 26.95 25.46 8.49
C LEU A 283 27.80 25.72 7.24
N LEU A 284 27.64 24.89 6.19
CA LEU A 284 28.29 25.07 4.89
C LEU A 284 27.57 26.11 3.99
N GLY A 285 26.56 26.82 4.52
CA GLY A 285 25.82 27.86 3.81
C GLY A 285 24.77 27.34 2.83
N TYR A 286 24.33 26.09 2.95
CA TYR A 286 23.25 25.57 2.10
C TYR A 286 21.91 26.05 2.60
N SER A 287 21.09 26.57 1.67
CA SER A 287 19.67 26.86 1.97
C SER A 287 18.87 25.56 2.10
N LYS A 288 17.69 25.61 2.72
CA LYS A 288 16.79 24.46 2.88
C LYS A 288 16.55 23.71 1.56
N ILE A 289 16.26 24.46 0.48
CA ILE A 289 16.01 23.87 -0.86
C ILE A 289 17.29 23.21 -1.40
N LYS A 290 18.46 23.85 -1.22
CA LYS A 290 19.73 23.31 -1.68
C LYS A 290 20.11 22.03 -0.92
N THR A 291 19.84 21.96 0.39
CA THR A 291 20.00 20.76 1.21
C THR A 291 19.09 19.64 0.72
N PHE A 292 17.83 19.93 0.43
CA PHE A 292 16.90 18.96 -0.12
C PHE A 292 17.40 18.37 -1.45
N LEU A 293 17.72 19.22 -2.43
CA LEU A 293 18.10 18.77 -3.76
C LEU A 293 19.47 18.10 -3.83
N LYS A 294 20.46 18.62 -3.08
CA LYS A 294 21.84 18.14 -3.19
C LYS A 294 22.23 17.06 -2.19
N ILE A 295 21.50 16.91 -1.08
CA ILE A 295 21.81 15.95 -0.04
C ILE A 295 20.70 14.91 0.09
N HIS A 296 19.46 15.34 0.34
CA HIS A 296 18.38 14.39 0.61
C HIS A 296 18.00 13.56 -0.62
N ILE A 297 17.76 14.18 -1.78
CA ILE A 297 17.38 13.44 -2.99
C ILE A 297 18.43 12.39 -3.40
N PRO A 298 19.74 12.72 -3.48
CA PRO A 298 20.76 11.72 -3.80
C PRO A 298 20.84 10.59 -2.76
N TYR A 299 20.69 10.92 -1.47
CA TYR A 299 20.72 9.92 -0.40
C TYR A 299 19.52 8.97 -0.47
N LEU A 300 18.35 9.48 -0.82
CA LEU A 300 17.09 8.72 -0.91
C LEU A 300 16.89 8.04 -2.27
N LYS A 301 17.75 8.28 -3.26
CA LYS A 301 17.57 7.85 -4.66
C LYS A 301 17.16 6.39 -4.81
N THR A 302 17.83 5.48 -4.15
CA THR A 302 17.53 4.04 -4.24
C THR A 302 16.15 3.73 -3.68
N ASN A 303 15.78 4.32 -2.55
CA ASN A 303 14.48 4.11 -1.94
C ASN A 303 13.34 4.76 -2.75
N ILE A 304 13.61 5.93 -3.36
CA ILE A 304 12.67 6.58 -4.29
C ILE A 304 12.32 5.65 -5.45
N ILE A 305 13.33 5.05 -6.09
CA ILE A 305 13.12 4.12 -7.20
C ILE A 305 12.34 2.89 -6.74
N LEU A 306 12.69 2.31 -5.58
CA LEU A 306 11.97 1.16 -5.04
C LEU A 306 10.50 1.47 -4.71
N ILE A 307 10.22 2.66 -4.18
CA ILE A 307 8.85 3.11 -3.88
C ILE A 307 8.07 3.35 -5.18
N MET A 308 8.70 3.96 -6.20
CA MET A 308 8.07 4.13 -7.52
C MET A 308 7.70 2.77 -8.13
N LEU A 309 8.61 1.80 -8.09
CA LEU A 309 8.33 0.44 -8.55
C LEU A 309 7.19 -0.22 -7.76
N LEU A 310 7.19 -0.04 -6.44
CA LEU A 310 6.15 -0.62 -5.59
C LEU A 310 4.76 -0.04 -5.91
N ILE A 311 4.65 1.28 -6.10
CA ILE A 311 3.40 1.93 -6.54
C ILE A 311 2.99 1.48 -7.94
N SER A 312 3.95 1.19 -8.81
CA SER A 312 3.67 0.77 -10.18
C SER A 312 3.21 -0.69 -10.29
N LEU A 313 3.39 -1.49 -9.25
CA LEU A 313 2.94 -2.88 -9.19
C LEU A 313 1.53 -3.02 -8.59
N GLU A 314 1.09 -2.04 -7.81
CA GLU A 314 -0.26 -1.95 -7.23
C GLU A 314 -1.28 -1.35 -8.22
#